data_237f2b495adb7310fa675111d83cd662
#
_entry.id   237f2b495adb7310fa675111d83cd662
#
_cell.length_a   1.000
_cell.length_b   1.000
_cell.length_c   1.000
_cell.angle_alpha   90.00
_cell.angle_beta   90.00
_cell.angle_gamma   90.00
#
_symmetry.space_group_name_H-M   'P 1'
#
loop_
_entity.id
_entity.type
_entity.pdbx_description
1 polymer ?
#
loop_
_entity_poly.entity_id
_entity_poly.type
_entity_poly.pdbx_seq_one_letter_code
_entity_poly.pdbx_strand_id
1 'polypeptide(L)' 'SQLLNQTGSTYTDLRPSGKAVIGDDRVDVVTEGAFIEKDRPIKVVAVEGKRVVVRET' A
#
# COMPACT_ATOMS: atom_id res chain seq x y z
N SER A 1 -7.34 -13.00 -1.20
CA SER A 1 -7.75 -11.75 -0.58
C SER A 1 -8.30 -10.77 -1.60
N GLN A 2 -9.28 -10.01 -1.20
CA GLN A 2 -9.90 -9.02 -2.09
C GLN A 2 -8.98 -7.84 -2.38
N LEU A 3 -7.98 -7.61 -1.56
CA LEU A 3 -7.05 -6.51 -1.77
C LEU A 3 -5.94 -6.83 -2.76
N LEU A 4 -5.64 -8.10 -2.94
CA LEU A 4 -4.54 -8.51 -3.81
C LEU A 4 -4.75 -7.99 -5.24
N ASN A 5 -3.72 -7.40 -5.80
CA ASN A 5 -3.71 -6.83 -7.16
C ASN A 5 -4.54 -5.55 -7.33
N GLN A 6 -5.13 -5.04 -6.26
CA GLN A 6 -5.79 -3.75 -6.36
C GLN A 6 -4.78 -2.61 -6.37
N THR A 7 -5.16 -1.52 -6.99
CA THR A 7 -4.33 -0.32 -7.06
C THR A 7 -4.91 0.77 -6.19
N GLY A 8 -4.06 1.70 -5.82
CA GLY A 8 -4.48 2.85 -5.03
C GLY A 8 -3.38 3.89 -5.00
N SER A 9 -3.40 4.71 -3.97
CA SER A 9 -2.37 5.73 -3.79
C SER A 9 -1.99 5.84 -2.33
N THR A 10 -0.76 6.27 -2.08
CA THR A 10 -0.30 6.48 -0.72
C THR A 10 -0.99 7.71 -0.12
N TYR A 11 -1.48 7.55 1.10
CA TYR A 11 -2.07 8.65 1.85
C TYR A 11 -1.04 9.35 2.71
N THR A 12 -0.03 8.60 3.15
CA THR A 12 1.13 9.11 3.87
C THR A 12 2.39 8.56 3.21
N ASP A 13 3.56 9.09 3.59
CA ASP A 13 4.81 8.45 3.19
C ASP A 13 4.88 7.05 3.78
N LEU A 14 5.49 6.12 3.05
CA LEU A 14 5.72 4.75 3.52
C LEU A 14 7.21 4.58 3.83
N ARG A 15 7.54 4.42 5.14
CA ARG A 15 8.94 4.34 5.63
C ARG A 15 9.17 3.15 6.58
N PRO A 16 9.04 1.92 6.18
CA PRO A 16 8.34 1.38 5.02
C PRO A 16 6.84 1.24 5.22
N SER A 17 6.31 1.56 6.37
CA SER A 17 4.89 1.43 6.66
C SER A 17 4.18 2.77 6.69
N GLY A 18 2.90 2.76 6.44
CA GLY A 18 2.06 3.94 6.47
C GLY A 18 0.67 3.59 6.03
N LYS A 19 -0.06 4.57 5.51
CA LYS A 19 -1.43 4.39 5.09
C LYS A 19 -1.59 4.68 3.61
N ALA A 20 -2.49 3.93 2.98
CA ALA A 20 -2.83 4.12 1.58
C ALA A 20 -4.34 4.11 1.41
N VAL A 21 -4.79 4.71 0.33
CA VAL A 21 -6.19 4.62 -0.08
C VAL A 21 -6.26 3.60 -1.21
N ILE A 22 -7.03 2.55 -1.00
CA ILE A 22 -7.23 1.50 -1.99
C ILE A 22 -8.73 1.39 -2.20
N GLY A 23 -9.18 1.71 -3.41
CA GLY A 23 -10.60 1.87 -3.63
C GLY A 23 -11.10 3.05 -2.79
N ASP A 24 -12.08 2.81 -1.94
CA ASP A 24 -12.65 3.84 -1.07
C ASP A 24 -12.17 3.72 0.37
N ASP A 25 -11.24 2.80 0.64
CA ASP A 25 -10.83 2.49 2.01
C ASP A 25 -9.41 2.97 2.29
N ARG A 26 -9.19 3.43 3.51
CA ARG A 26 -7.84 3.69 4.01
C ARG A 26 -7.33 2.42 4.68
N VAL A 27 -6.18 1.96 4.23
CA VAL A 27 -5.62 0.68 4.67
C VAL A 27 -4.20 0.91 5.15
N ASP A 28 -3.83 0.25 6.25
CA ASP A 28 -2.43 0.23 6.68
C ASP A 28 -1.65 -0.67 5.74
N VAL A 29 -0.58 -0.16 5.17
CA VAL A 29 0.22 -0.87 4.19
C VAL A 29 1.70 -0.77 4.53
N VAL A 30 2.49 -1.69 3.96
CA VAL A 30 3.94 -1.65 4.09
C VAL A 30 4.56 -1.88 2.71
N THR A 31 5.80 -1.44 2.53
CA THR A 31 6.58 -1.79 1.36
C THR A 31 7.54 -2.91 1.73
N GLU A 32 8.26 -3.41 0.75
CA GLU A 32 9.32 -4.40 0.97
C GLU A 32 10.66 -3.73 1.23
N GLY A 33 10.64 -2.61 1.95
CA GLY A 33 11.84 -1.88 2.32
C GLY A 33 12.05 -0.59 1.53
N ALA A 34 11.29 -0.37 0.48
CA ALA A 34 11.42 0.84 -0.31
C ALA A 34 10.70 2.02 0.38
N PHE A 35 11.22 3.22 0.16
CA PHE A 35 10.54 4.43 0.57
C PHE A 35 9.59 4.87 -0.56
N ILE A 36 8.34 5.13 -0.21
CA ILE A 36 7.36 5.64 -1.18
C ILE A 36 6.76 6.91 -0.59
N GLU A 37 6.83 7.98 -1.36
CA GLU A 37 6.27 9.25 -0.91
C GLU A 37 4.75 9.25 -0.95
N LYS A 38 4.16 10.19 -0.23
CA LYS A 38 2.73 10.46 -0.23
C LYS A 38 2.24 10.76 -1.65
N ASP A 39 1.00 10.38 -1.92
CA ASP A 39 0.31 10.66 -3.20
C ASP A 39 0.94 9.97 -4.40
N ARG A 40 1.55 8.81 -4.19
CA ARG A 40 2.12 8.02 -5.27
C ARG A 40 1.23 6.83 -5.60
N PRO A 41 1.15 6.42 -6.87
CA PRO A 41 0.35 5.25 -7.23
C PRO A 41 1.02 3.98 -6.75
N ILE A 42 0.23 3.07 -6.20
CA ILE A 42 0.72 1.81 -5.68
C ILE A 42 -0.19 0.66 -6.10
N LYS A 43 0.34 -0.55 -5.98
CA LYS A 43 -0.41 -1.77 -6.22
C LYS A 43 -0.14 -2.74 -5.09
N VAL A 44 -1.18 -3.43 -4.63
CA VAL A 44 -1.06 -4.46 -3.61
C VAL A 44 -0.46 -5.70 -4.25
N VAL A 45 0.69 -6.14 -3.75
CA VAL A 45 1.41 -7.29 -4.30
C VAL A 45 1.35 -8.51 -3.40
N ALA A 46 1.01 -8.35 -2.13
CA ALA A 46 0.84 -9.48 -1.22
C ALA A 46 -0.06 -9.08 -0.06
N VAL A 47 -0.80 -10.05 0.46
CA VAL A 47 -1.60 -9.88 1.67
C VAL A 47 -1.29 -11.06 2.57
N GLU A 48 -0.74 -10.80 3.75
CA GLU A 48 -0.32 -11.82 4.69
C GLU A 48 -0.90 -11.49 6.05
N GLY A 49 -2.05 -12.09 6.38
CA GLY A 49 -2.76 -11.77 7.59
C GLY A 49 -3.20 -10.30 7.56
N LYS A 50 -2.75 -9.52 8.53
CA LYS A 50 -3.03 -8.08 8.58
C LYS A 50 -2.03 -7.24 7.81
N ARG A 51 -1.02 -7.88 7.22
CA ARG A 51 0.03 -7.18 6.53
C ARG A 51 -0.33 -7.07 5.05
N VAL A 52 -0.48 -5.85 4.59
CA VAL A 52 -0.76 -5.56 3.18
C VAL A 52 0.49 -4.94 2.58
N VAL A 53 1.12 -5.67 1.67
CA VAL A 53 2.38 -5.24 1.05
C VAL A 53 2.08 -4.60 -0.30
N VAL A 54 2.63 -3.43 -0.52
CA VAL A 54 2.39 -2.65 -1.74
C VAL A 54 3.72 -2.31 -2.41
N ARG A 55 3.61 -2.00 -3.68
CA ARG A 55 4.74 -1.56 -4.49
C ARG A 55 4.30 -0.36 -5.31
N GLU A 56 5.19 0.59 -5.51
CA GLU A 56 4.90 1.74 -6.37
C GLU A 56 4.80 1.28 -7.83
N THR A 57 3.77 1.75 -8.52
CA THR A 57 3.57 1.42 -9.93
C THR A 57 4.16 2.48 -10.85
#